data_7630775c67034ee7f34a09f38d9f1657
#
_entry.id   7630775c67034ee7f34a09f38d9f1657
#
_cell.length_a   1.000
_cell.length_b   1.000
_cell.length_c   1.000
_cell.angle_alpha   90.00
_cell.angle_beta   90.00
_cell.angle_gamma   90.00
#
_symmetry.space_group_name_H-M   'P 1'
#
loop_
_entity.id
_entity.type
_entity.pdbx_description
1 polymer ?
#
loop_
_entity_poly.entity_id
_entity_poly.type
_entity_poly.pdbx_seq_one_letter_code
_entity_poly.pdbx_strand_id
1 'polypeptide(L)'
;MQALDVLLNRVSVPRLIEPAPTQAQREVLFGAAMRAPDHGHLQPWRFLTVEGAAREQMGELLAEAAKLQDAEVTEAAIDKARNGPLRAPLVVVVIARVQDHVKYPKSEQLLAAGCAAHGILLAAYAQGIGAVWRTGDLAYSPHVAKGLGLAEGEEVIAFLYLGTPLKEPRVAEKVDLAQFVCAWPGKA
;
A
#
# COMPACT_ATOMS: atom_id res chain seq x y z
N MET A 1 -7.83 -1.76 22.04
CA MET A 1 -6.43 -1.36 21.81
C MET A 1 -6.35 0.16 21.91
N GLN A 2 -5.38 0.70 22.62
CA GLN A 2 -5.22 2.15 22.70
C GLN A 2 -4.51 2.71 21.45
N ALA A 3 -4.71 3.98 21.15
CA ALA A 3 -4.14 4.59 19.94
C ALA A 3 -2.61 4.49 19.87
N LEU A 4 -1.92 4.70 21.02
CA LEU A 4 -0.46 4.58 21.10
C LEU A 4 0.02 3.15 20.87
N ASP A 5 -0.75 2.14 21.29
CA ASP A 5 -0.40 0.74 21.01
C ASP A 5 -0.37 0.48 19.50
N VAL A 6 -1.32 1.03 18.76
CA VAL A 6 -1.37 0.91 17.30
C VAL A 6 -0.16 1.56 16.65
N LEU A 7 0.11 2.81 17.04
CA LEU A 7 1.17 3.62 16.45
C LEU A 7 2.58 3.03 16.69
N LEU A 8 2.80 2.48 17.89
CA LEU A 8 4.13 2.02 18.32
C LEU A 8 4.40 0.54 17.99
N ASN A 9 3.35 -0.27 17.77
CA ASN A 9 3.51 -1.72 17.63
C ASN A 9 3.09 -2.27 16.25
N ARG A 10 2.53 -1.44 15.35
CA ARG A 10 2.17 -1.90 14.01
C ARG A 10 3.39 -2.48 13.28
N VAL A 11 3.23 -3.65 12.76
CA VAL A 11 4.25 -4.35 11.95
C VAL A 11 3.67 -4.82 10.62
N SER A 12 4.53 -5.06 9.64
CA SER A 12 4.15 -5.69 8.37
C SER A 12 4.00 -7.19 8.54
N VAL A 13 2.91 -7.76 8.02
CA VAL A 13 2.57 -9.18 8.06
C VAL A 13 2.58 -9.74 6.63
N PRO A 14 3.66 -10.40 6.17
CA PRO A 14 3.82 -10.78 4.76
C PRO A 14 3.08 -12.05 4.33
N ARG A 15 2.57 -12.85 5.28
CA ARG A 15 1.85 -14.11 5.03
C ARG A 15 0.44 -14.02 5.55
N LEU A 16 -0.49 -13.94 4.59
CA LEU A 16 -1.90 -13.66 4.84
C LEU A 16 -2.77 -14.75 4.21
N ILE A 17 -3.83 -15.11 4.91
CA ILE A 17 -4.80 -16.11 4.49
C ILE A 17 -6.23 -15.58 4.64
N GLU A 18 -7.21 -16.34 4.14
CA GLU A 18 -8.63 -16.10 4.42
C GLU A 18 -8.92 -16.17 5.94
N PRO A 19 -9.95 -15.50 6.42
CA PRO A 19 -10.85 -14.65 5.66
C PRO A 19 -10.27 -13.27 5.32
N ALA A 20 -10.76 -12.69 4.21
CA ALA A 20 -10.57 -11.28 3.92
C ALA A 20 -11.26 -10.39 4.96
N PRO A 21 -10.88 -9.11 5.11
CA PRO A 21 -11.62 -8.17 5.94
C PRO A 21 -13.09 -8.09 5.54
N THR A 22 -13.98 -8.12 6.52
CA THR A 22 -15.43 -7.97 6.33
C THR A 22 -15.77 -6.56 5.80
N GLN A 23 -16.99 -6.38 5.28
CA GLN A 23 -17.44 -5.06 4.81
C GLN A 23 -17.35 -3.99 5.89
N ALA A 24 -17.78 -4.28 7.12
CA ALA A 24 -17.68 -3.34 8.24
C ALA A 24 -16.22 -2.98 8.58
N GLN A 25 -15.32 -3.95 8.52
CA GLN A 25 -13.89 -3.70 8.71
C GLN A 25 -13.32 -2.82 7.60
N ARG A 26 -13.71 -3.07 6.33
CA ARG A 26 -13.28 -2.24 5.17
C ARG A 26 -13.74 -0.80 5.29
N GLU A 27 -14.94 -0.55 5.78
CA GLU A 27 -15.46 0.80 6.04
C GLU A 27 -14.56 1.56 7.03
N VAL A 28 -14.09 0.89 8.09
CA VAL A 28 -13.11 1.46 9.03
C VAL A 28 -11.76 1.72 8.34
N LEU A 29 -11.27 0.77 7.52
CA LEU A 29 -10.01 0.93 6.80
C LEU A 29 -10.02 2.16 5.89
N PHE A 30 -11.04 2.28 5.04
CA PHE A 30 -11.17 3.42 4.13
C PHE A 30 -11.54 4.71 4.86
N GLY A 31 -12.34 4.62 5.93
CA GLY A 31 -12.61 5.76 6.81
C GLY A 31 -11.33 6.34 7.41
N ALA A 32 -10.39 5.51 7.84
CA ALA A 32 -9.09 5.94 8.33
C ALA A 32 -8.23 6.58 7.22
N ALA A 33 -8.27 6.04 6.00
CA ALA A 33 -7.60 6.65 4.85
C ALA A 33 -8.07 8.07 4.58
N MET A 34 -9.38 8.34 4.73
CA MET A 34 -9.95 9.67 4.55
C MET A 34 -9.52 10.70 5.61
N ARG A 35 -8.80 10.28 6.64
CA ARG A 35 -8.24 11.16 7.68
C ARG A 35 -6.79 11.54 7.43
N ALA A 36 -6.20 11.14 6.30
CA ALA A 36 -4.86 11.56 5.91
C ALA A 36 -4.75 13.08 5.84
N PRO A 37 -3.61 13.66 6.26
CA PRO A 37 -3.34 15.07 6.03
C PRO A 37 -3.38 15.39 4.53
N ASP A 38 -4.11 16.44 4.17
CA ASP A 38 -4.36 16.80 2.78
C ASP A 38 -4.37 18.31 2.63
N HIS A 39 -3.26 18.87 2.16
CA HIS A 39 -3.14 20.31 1.95
C HIS A 39 -4.04 20.74 0.80
N GLY A 40 -4.96 21.64 1.11
CA GLY A 40 -5.93 22.16 0.15
C GLY A 40 -7.18 21.30 -0.05
N HIS A 41 -7.32 20.20 0.69
CA HIS A 41 -8.48 19.29 0.60
C HIS A 41 -8.74 18.76 -0.81
N LEU A 42 -7.66 18.40 -1.53
CA LEU A 42 -7.71 17.89 -2.90
C LEU A 42 -8.18 16.44 -2.97
N GLN A 43 -8.09 15.71 -1.86
CA GLN A 43 -8.35 14.26 -1.78
C GLN A 43 -7.64 13.49 -2.91
N PRO A 44 -6.29 13.60 -2.99
CA PRO A 44 -5.52 13.16 -4.14
C PRO A 44 -5.30 11.64 -4.13
N TRP A 45 -6.35 10.89 -3.87
CA TRP A 45 -6.30 9.41 -3.80
C TRP A 45 -7.58 8.77 -4.31
N ARG A 46 -7.43 7.56 -4.80
CA ARG A 46 -8.50 6.58 -4.97
C ARG A 46 -7.96 5.17 -4.71
N PHE A 47 -8.84 4.24 -4.53
CA PHE A 47 -8.50 2.86 -4.19
C PHE A 47 -9.21 1.89 -5.13
N LEU A 48 -8.47 0.84 -5.57
CA LEU A 48 -9.07 -0.32 -6.22
C LEU A 48 -8.97 -1.50 -5.26
N THR A 49 -10.04 -2.25 -5.11
CA THR A 49 -10.03 -3.52 -4.37
C THR A 49 -9.92 -4.68 -5.36
N VAL A 50 -8.97 -5.57 -5.12
CA VAL A 50 -8.69 -6.75 -5.95
C VAL A 50 -8.85 -7.99 -5.08
N GLU A 51 -9.86 -8.81 -5.39
CA GLU A 51 -10.21 -10.01 -4.63
C GLU A 51 -10.80 -11.11 -5.53
N GLY A 52 -10.93 -12.32 -5.03
CA GLY A 52 -11.43 -13.46 -5.82
C GLY A 52 -10.59 -13.67 -7.10
N ALA A 53 -11.24 -13.92 -8.21
CA ALA A 53 -10.60 -14.14 -9.51
C ALA A 53 -9.86 -12.90 -10.07
N ALA A 54 -10.20 -11.69 -9.62
CA ALA A 54 -9.48 -10.49 -10.02
C ALA A 54 -8.01 -10.49 -9.56
N ARG A 55 -7.65 -11.24 -8.51
CA ARG A 55 -6.26 -11.42 -8.09
C ARG A 55 -5.44 -12.20 -9.12
N GLU A 56 -6.03 -13.20 -9.75
CA GLU A 56 -5.40 -13.97 -10.82
C GLU A 56 -5.20 -13.07 -12.06
N GLN A 57 -6.21 -12.30 -12.43
CA GLN A 57 -6.11 -11.34 -13.55
C GLN A 57 -5.01 -10.28 -13.28
N MET A 58 -4.92 -9.76 -12.05
CA MET A 58 -3.83 -8.88 -11.66
C MET A 58 -2.47 -9.59 -11.72
N GLY A 59 -2.42 -10.87 -11.37
CA GLY A 59 -1.22 -11.69 -11.48
C GLY A 59 -0.71 -11.81 -12.91
N GLU A 60 -1.59 -12.09 -13.87
CA GLU A 60 -1.21 -12.13 -15.29
C GLU A 60 -0.74 -10.77 -15.80
N LEU A 61 -1.42 -9.67 -15.43
CA LEU A 61 -1.00 -8.32 -15.75
C LEU A 61 0.43 -8.02 -15.25
N LEU A 62 0.76 -8.43 -14.01
CA LEU A 62 2.11 -8.25 -13.45
C LEU A 62 3.15 -9.15 -14.15
N ALA A 63 2.79 -10.36 -14.52
CA ALA A 63 3.65 -11.29 -15.27
C ALA A 63 3.96 -10.76 -16.67
N GLU A 64 2.97 -10.20 -17.36
CA GLU A 64 3.16 -9.53 -18.65
C GLU A 64 4.08 -8.32 -18.52
N ALA A 65 3.85 -7.49 -17.50
CA ALA A 65 4.70 -6.33 -17.24
C ALA A 65 6.17 -6.72 -16.97
N ALA A 66 6.40 -7.81 -16.23
CA ALA A 66 7.75 -8.31 -15.99
C ALA A 66 8.47 -8.70 -17.28
N LYS A 67 7.78 -9.37 -18.20
CA LYS A 67 8.32 -9.72 -19.54
C LYS A 67 8.61 -8.49 -20.40
N LEU A 68 7.79 -7.45 -20.29
CA LEU A 68 7.97 -6.21 -21.05
C LEU A 68 9.11 -5.33 -20.52
N GLN A 69 9.40 -5.41 -19.22
CA GLN A 69 10.48 -4.64 -18.59
C GLN A 69 11.87 -5.25 -18.83
N ASP A 70 11.95 -6.58 -18.90
CA ASP A 70 13.21 -7.29 -19.06
C ASP A 70 13.01 -8.49 -20.00
N ALA A 71 13.63 -8.44 -21.18
CA ALA A 71 13.55 -9.53 -22.15
C ALA A 71 14.26 -10.82 -21.68
N GLU A 72 15.19 -10.70 -20.73
CA GLU A 72 15.94 -11.81 -20.14
C GLU A 72 15.35 -12.26 -18.79
N VAL A 73 14.14 -11.78 -18.45
CA VAL A 73 13.48 -12.14 -17.19
C VAL A 73 13.30 -13.68 -17.07
N THR A 74 13.67 -14.22 -15.94
CA THR A 74 13.54 -15.66 -15.69
C THR A 74 12.09 -16.09 -15.47
N GLU A 75 11.74 -17.33 -15.84
CA GLU A 75 10.42 -17.91 -15.56
C GLU A 75 10.06 -17.82 -14.07
N ALA A 76 11.03 -18.04 -13.18
CA ALA A 76 10.83 -17.92 -11.74
C ALA A 76 10.44 -16.50 -11.31
N ALA A 77 10.97 -15.46 -11.96
CA ALA A 77 10.60 -14.07 -11.68
C ALA A 77 9.20 -13.75 -12.23
N ILE A 78 8.85 -14.28 -13.39
CA ILE A 78 7.51 -14.17 -13.99
C ILE A 78 6.47 -14.85 -13.07
N ASP A 79 6.74 -16.07 -12.61
CA ASP A 79 5.85 -16.78 -11.70
C ASP A 79 5.73 -16.10 -10.33
N LYS A 80 6.81 -15.47 -9.84
CA LYS A 80 6.78 -14.67 -8.64
C LYS A 80 5.87 -13.43 -8.81
N ALA A 81 5.89 -12.79 -9.97
CA ALA A 81 5.00 -11.67 -10.30
C ALA A 81 3.56 -12.14 -10.39
N ARG A 82 3.30 -13.22 -11.17
CA ARG A 82 1.97 -13.83 -11.35
C ARG A 82 1.34 -14.21 -10.02
N ASN A 83 2.07 -14.85 -9.13
CA ASN A 83 1.58 -15.31 -7.83
C ASN A 83 1.62 -14.22 -6.74
N GLY A 84 2.12 -13.03 -7.06
CA GLY A 84 2.19 -11.90 -6.15
C GLY A 84 0.84 -11.59 -5.48
N PRO A 85 -0.22 -11.27 -6.24
CA PRO A 85 -1.52 -10.90 -5.71
C PRO A 85 -2.23 -12.01 -4.92
N LEU A 86 -1.85 -13.27 -5.13
CA LEU A 86 -2.45 -14.42 -4.43
C LEU A 86 -1.95 -14.60 -2.99
N ARG A 87 -1.01 -13.77 -2.54
CA ARG A 87 -0.43 -13.82 -1.17
C ARG A 87 -1.34 -13.25 -0.09
N ALA A 88 -2.48 -12.71 -0.46
CA ALA A 88 -3.50 -12.22 0.45
C ALA A 88 -4.88 -12.35 -0.18
N PRO A 89 -5.95 -12.50 0.61
CA PRO A 89 -7.31 -12.59 0.08
C PRO A 89 -7.82 -11.26 -0.50
N LEU A 90 -7.26 -10.13 -0.06
CA LEU A 90 -7.58 -8.79 -0.56
C LEU A 90 -6.30 -8.01 -0.85
N VAL A 91 -6.22 -7.41 -2.03
CA VAL A 91 -5.22 -6.40 -2.36
C VAL A 91 -5.94 -5.08 -2.60
N VAL A 92 -5.47 -4.01 -1.94
CA VAL A 92 -5.92 -2.65 -2.19
C VAL A 92 -4.82 -1.92 -2.95
N VAL A 93 -5.11 -1.49 -4.16
CA VAL A 93 -4.23 -0.62 -4.93
C VAL A 93 -4.52 0.81 -4.53
N VAL A 94 -3.53 1.48 -3.95
CA VAL A 94 -3.61 2.89 -3.60
C VAL A 94 -3.06 3.69 -4.76
N ILE A 95 -3.87 4.58 -5.31
CA ILE A 95 -3.55 5.40 -6.48
C ILE A 95 -3.58 6.86 -6.05
N ALA A 96 -2.51 7.59 -6.34
CA ALA A 96 -2.51 9.04 -6.26
C ALA A 96 -3.17 9.62 -7.52
N ARG A 97 -4.05 10.59 -7.34
CA ARG A 97 -4.71 11.36 -8.39
C ARG A 97 -4.16 12.78 -8.37
N VAL A 98 -3.01 12.96 -8.99
CA VAL A 98 -2.32 14.24 -9.00
C VAL A 98 -3.10 15.25 -9.85
N GLN A 99 -3.36 16.41 -9.28
CA GLN A 99 -4.02 17.54 -9.93
C GLN A 99 -3.00 18.67 -10.11
N ASP A 100 -3.00 19.30 -11.26
CA ASP A 100 -2.21 20.51 -11.46
C ASP A 100 -2.75 21.63 -10.57
N HIS A 101 -1.89 22.12 -9.69
CA HIS A 101 -2.26 23.17 -8.76
C HIS A 101 -1.07 24.06 -8.39
N VAL A 102 -1.27 25.38 -8.50
CA VAL A 102 -0.19 26.38 -8.27
C VAL A 102 0.37 26.33 -6.84
N LYS A 103 -0.46 26.03 -5.85
CA LYS A 103 -0.08 26.06 -4.43
C LYS A 103 0.25 24.69 -3.84
N TYR A 104 -0.23 23.60 -4.46
CA TYR A 104 -0.16 22.25 -3.89
C TYR A 104 0.61 21.35 -4.86
N PRO A 105 1.95 21.30 -4.73
CA PRO A 105 2.79 20.57 -5.67
C PRO A 105 2.52 19.06 -5.63
N LYS A 106 2.86 18.38 -6.72
CA LYS A 106 2.74 16.92 -6.87
C LYS A 106 3.29 16.15 -5.66
N SER A 107 4.44 16.57 -5.14
CA SER A 107 5.09 15.89 -4.00
C SER A 107 4.20 15.83 -2.75
N GLU A 108 3.49 16.91 -2.44
CA GLU A 108 2.57 16.94 -1.28
C GLU A 108 1.36 16.02 -1.51
N GLN A 109 0.85 15.97 -2.74
CA GLN A 109 -0.27 15.11 -3.10
C GLN A 109 0.11 13.62 -3.04
N LEU A 110 1.31 13.25 -3.48
CA LEU A 110 1.84 11.89 -3.34
C LEU A 110 2.02 11.50 -1.87
N LEU A 111 2.54 12.42 -1.04
CA LEU A 111 2.68 12.20 0.41
C LEU A 111 1.32 12.02 1.08
N ALA A 112 0.31 12.83 0.70
CA ALA A 112 -1.04 12.69 1.21
C ALA A 112 -1.65 11.32 0.87
N ALA A 113 -1.49 10.83 -0.36
CA ALA A 113 -1.91 9.50 -0.76
C ALA A 113 -1.14 8.39 0.00
N GLY A 114 0.15 8.60 0.26
CA GLY A 114 0.95 7.72 1.13
C GLY A 114 0.46 7.70 2.57
N CYS A 115 0.07 8.85 3.12
CA CYS A 115 -0.55 8.93 4.45
C CYS A 115 -1.91 8.20 4.48
N ALA A 116 -2.71 8.27 3.41
CA ALA A 116 -3.95 7.53 3.31
C ALA A 116 -3.69 6.01 3.32
N ALA A 117 -2.69 5.53 2.58
CA ALA A 117 -2.25 4.14 2.63
C ALA A 117 -1.81 3.73 4.04
N HIS A 118 -1.04 4.57 4.73
CA HIS A 118 -0.61 4.31 6.11
C HIS A 118 -1.79 4.28 7.07
N GLY A 119 -2.80 5.15 6.89
CA GLY A 119 -4.05 5.11 7.66
C GLY A 119 -4.76 3.76 7.56
N ILE A 120 -4.82 3.16 6.37
CA ILE A 120 -5.35 1.79 6.18
C ILE A 120 -4.54 0.78 7.00
N LEU A 121 -3.21 0.85 6.99
CA LEU A 121 -2.36 -0.09 7.73
C LEU A 121 -2.54 0.01 9.25
N LEU A 122 -2.69 1.23 9.77
CA LEU A 122 -2.97 1.45 11.20
C LEU A 122 -4.35 0.89 11.59
N ALA A 123 -5.36 1.19 10.79
CA ALA A 123 -6.72 0.68 11.03
C ALA A 123 -6.81 -0.84 10.88
N ALA A 124 -6.04 -1.44 9.97
CA ALA A 124 -5.91 -2.90 9.86
C ALA A 124 -5.34 -3.50 11.15
N TYR A 125 -4.21 -2.97 11.60
CA TYR A 125 -3.56 -3.44 12.83
C TYR A 125 -4.49 -3.30 14.06
N ALA A 126 -5.19 -2.18 14.19
CA ALA A 126 -6.14 -1.93 15.29
C ALA A 126 -7.28 -2.96 15.34
N GLN A 127 -7.63 -3.54 14.20
CA GLN A 127 -8.69 -4.55 14.06
C GLN A 127 -8.15 -6.00 14.04
N GLY A 128 -6.84 -6.22 14.27
CA GLY A 128 -6.24 -7.54 14.21
C GLY A 128 -6.09 -8.09 12.78
N ILE A 129 -6.25 -7.26 11.76
CA ILE A 129 -6.08 -7.61 10.35
C ILE A 129 -4.59 -7.52 10.02
N GLY A 130 -4.05 -8.60 9.43
CA GLY A 130 -2.70 -8.58 8.89
C GLY A 130 -2.62 -7.72 7.64
N ALA A 131 -1.57 -6.91 7.56
CA ALA A 131 -1.35 -6.04 6.41
C ALA A 131 0.12 -5.88 6.07
N VAL A 132 0.42 -5.70 4.79
CA VAL A 132 1.76 -5.32 4.32
C VAL A 132 1.66 -4.39 3.11
N TRP A 133 2.48 -3.35 3.10
CA TRP A 133 2.69 -2.47 1.95
C TRP A 133 3.75 -3.07 1.03
N ARG A 134 3.42 -3.21 -0.23
CA ARG A 134 4.36 -3.60 -1.29
C ARG A 134 4.30 -2.59 -2.42
N THR A 135 5.44 -2.43 -3.05
CA THR A 135 5.62 -1.74 -4.33
C THR A 135 6.57 -2.61 -5.16
N GLY A 136 7.59 -2.05 -5.69
CA GLY A 136 8.58 -2.68 -6.58
C GLY A 136 8.41 -2.14 -7.99
N ASP A 137 9.32 -2.51 -8.87
CA ASP A 137 9.45 -1.91 -10.20
C ASP A 137 8.18 -2.03 -11.04
N LEU A 138 7.42 -3.12 -10.85
CA LEU A 138 6.15 -3.35 -11.55
C LEU A 138 5.06 -2.33 -11.18
N ALA A 139 5.11 -1.72 -10.00
CA ALA A 139 4.17 -0.67 -9.61
C ALA A 139 4.31 0.59 -10.47
N TYR A 140 5.49 0.80 -11.06
CA TYR A 140 5.82 1.95 -11.91
C TYR A 140 5.71 1.63 -13.41
N SER A 141 5.29 0.40 -13.76
CA SER A 141 5.14 -0.02 -15.15
C SER A 141 3.96 0.69 -15.84
N PRO A 142 4.17 1.34 -16.99
CA PRO A 142 3.07 1.89 -17.78
C PRO A 142 2.05 0.84 -18.21
N HIS A 143 2.50 -0.41 -18.45
CA HIS A 143 1.62 -1.53 -18.76
C HIS A 143 0.68 -1.85 -17.59
N VAL A 144 1.21 -1.88 -16.35
CA VAL A 144 0.41 -2.09 -15.14
C VAL A 144 -0.55 -0.92 -14.91
N ALA A 145 -0.09 0.31 -15.07
CA ALA A 145 -0.93 1.50 -14.96
C ALA A 145 -2.12 1.43 -15.92
N LYS A 146 -1.87 1.12 -17.19
CA LYS A 146 -2.91 0.94 -18.20
C LYS A 146 -3.87 -0.21 -17.87
N GLY A 147 -3.33 -1.37 -17.45
CA GLY A 147 -4.14 -2.55 -17.10
C GLY A 147 -5.02 -2.33 -15.88
N LEU A 148 -4.59 -1.51 -14.92
CA LEU A 148 -5.36 -1.09 -13.76
C LEU A 148 -6.33 0.08 -14.06
N GLY A 149 -6.35 0.59 -15.30
CA GLY A 149 -7.22 1.70 -15.69
C GLY A 149 -6.85 3.04 -15.06
N LEU A 150 -5.55 3.31 -14.91
CA LEU A 150 -5.07 4.61 -14.45
C LEU A 150 -5.24 5.65 -15.56
N ALA A 151 -5.75 6.81 -15.16
CA ALA A 151 -5.81 8.00 -16.01
C ALA A 151 -4.46 8.73 -16.06
N GLU A 152 -4.34 9.70 -16.96
CA GLU A 152 -3.21 10.62 -16.95
C GLU A 152 -3.13 11.37 -15.62
N GLY A 153 -1.92 11.50 -15.08
CA GLY A 153 -1.70 12.10 -13.75
C GLY A 153 -1.98 11.16 -12.57
N GLU A 154 -2.38 9.91 -12.80
CA GLU A 154 -2.52 8.92 -11.75
C GLU A 154 -1.28 8.03 -11.62
N GLU A 155 -0.89 7.73 -10.38
CA GLU A 155 0.27 6.92 -10.07
C GLU A 155 -0.05 5.90 -8.96
N VAL A 156 0.48 4.67 -9.11
CA VAL A 156 0.38 3.67 -8.03
C VAL A 156 1.30 4.06 -6.89
N ILE A 157 0.75 4.23 -5.71
CA ILE A 157 1.49 4.49 -4.46
C ILE A 157 1.84 3.20 -3.75
N ALA A 158 0.90 2.26 -3.70
CA ALA A 158 1.06 1.02 -2.96
C ALA A 158 0.13 -0.08 -3.46
N PHE A 159 0.59 -1.32 -3.28
CA PHE A 159 -0.25 -2.49 -3.19
C PHE A 159 -0.32 -2.89 -1.71
N LEU A 160 -1.47 -2.70 -1.06
CA LEU A 160 -1.69 -3.12 0.32
C LEU A 160 -2.33 -4.49 0.32
N TYR A 161 -1.63 -5.46 0.85
CA TYR A 161 -2.09 -6.84 1.01
C TYR A 161 -2.74 -6.97 2.39
N LEU A 162 -3.98 -7.45 2.43
CA LEU A 162 -4.81 -7.51 3.64
C LEU A 162 -5.43 -8.89 3.80
N GLY A 163 -5.47 -9.39 5.02
CA GLY A 163 -6.07 -10.69 5.33
C GLY A 163 -5.82 -11.11 6.78
N THR A 164 -6.15 -12.34 7.08
CA THR A 164 -5.86 -12.94 8.38
C THR A 164 -4.38 -13.32 8.47
N PRO A 165 -3.64 -12.94 9.53
CA PRO A 165 -2.27 -13.40 9.72
C PRO A 165 -2.18 -14.93 9.76
N LEU A 166 -1.32 -15.55 8.94
CA LEU A 166 -1.06 -16.99 8.99
C LEU A 166 -0.41 -17.43 10.31
N LYS A 167 0.37 -16.53 10.91
CA LYS A 167 1.08 -16.72 12.18
C LYS A 167 0.97 -15.45 13.00
N GLU A 168 1.21 -15.56 14.30
CA GLU A 168 1.31 -14.40 15.16
C GLU A 168 2.31 -13.37 14.59
N PRO A 169 1.91 -12.10 14.47
CA PRO A 169 2.79 -11.05 13.99
C PRO A 169 4.03 -10.89 14.89
N ARG A 170 5.15 -10.53 14.28
CA ARG A 170 6.37 -10.22 15.06
C ARG A 170 6.14 -9.03 15.99
N VAL A 171 6.91 -8.97 17.06
CA VAL A 171 6.98 -7.77 17.92
C VAL A 171 7.75 -6.67 17.20
N ALA A 172 7.32 -5.41 17.34
CA ALA A 172 8.03 -4.26 16.80
C ALA A 172 9.38 -4.12 17.51
N GLU A 173 10.43 -3.91 16.73
CA GLU A 173 11.77 -3.67 17.27
C GLU A 173 11.85 -2.27 17.89
N LYS A 174 12.55 -2.16 19.01
CA LYS A 174 12.87 -0.86 19.60
C LYS A 174 13.95 -0.18 18.76
N VAL A 175 13.74 1.08 18.45
CA VAL A 175 14.67 1.90 17.70
C VAL A 175 15.27 2.95 18.63
N ASP A 176 16.58 3.17 18.54
CA ASP A 176 17.24 4.26 19.23
C ASP A 176 16.91 5.59 18.54
N LEU A 177 16.09 6.40 19.19
CA LEU A 177 15.60 7.66 18.65
C LEU A 177 16.72 8.71 18.46
N ALA A 178 17.83 8.61 19.19
CA ALA A 178 18.93 9.54 19.05
C ALA A 178 19.60 9.52 17.67
N GLN A 179 19.43 8.40 16.93
CA GLN A 179 19.91 8.29 15.55
C GLN A 179 19.07 9.09 14.53
N PHE A 180 17.86 9.51 14.88
CA PHE A 180 16.90 10.11 13.96
C PHE A 180 16.40 11.49 14.41
N VAL A 181 16.59 11.84 15.68
CA VAL A 181 16.04 13.06 16.28
C VAL A 181 17.18 13.88 16.87
N CYS A 182 17.37 15.09 16.37
CA CYS A 182 18.32 16.05 16.92
C CYS A 182 17.66 17.41 17.10
N ALA A 183 18.17 18.19 18.06
CA ALA A 183 17.73 19.56 18.25
C ALA A 183 18.28 20.47 17.14
N TRP A 184 17.53 21.48 16.72
CA TRP A 184 18.02 22.53 15.82
C TRP A 184 18.10 23.89 16.57
N PRO A 185 19.19 24.66 16.44
CA PRO A 185 20.42 24.31 15.71
C PRO A 185 21.20 23.20 16.41
N GLY A 186 21.55 22.16 15.63
CA GLY A 186 22.43 21.08 16.10
C GLY A 186 23.84 21.59 16.30
N LYS A 187 24.57 21.01 17.26
CA LYS A 187 26.04 21.12 17.24
C LYS A 187 26.53 20.20 16.12
N ALA A 188 27.31 20.75 15.19
CA ALA A 188 28.00 19.99 14.18
C ALA A 188 28.97 18.98 14.82
#